data_d86da8fdb0b774bb1ec19e454e2f84eb
#
_entry.id   d86da8fdb0b774bb1ec19e454e2f84eb
#
_cell.length_a   1.000
_cell.length_b   1.000
_cell.length_c   1.000
_cell.angle_alpha   90.00
_cell.angle_beta   90.00
_cell.angle_gamma   90.00
#
_symmetry.space_group_name_H-M   'P 1'
#
loop_
_entity.id
_entity.type
_entity.pdbx_description
1 polymer ?
#
loop_
_entity_poly.entity_id
_entity_poly.type
_entity_poly.pdbx_seq_one_letter_code
_entity_poly.pdbx_strand_id
1 'polypeptide(L)'
;MKKILVLLVFAALSFVLLAEEAPRDIFYFFYSSSCPHCHEAMPFVDELEKERPDIEFRKLEVSGNEANRALFRKKAEKLGIRGGGVPTFIFKDKYIVGFRKGDYEGKIRAMIGKPAKKPVKE
;
A
#
# COMPACT_ATOMS: atom_id res chain seq x y z
N MET A 1 -3.20 -32.82 -39.84
CA MET A 1 -3.96 -31.56 -39.63
C MET A 1 -4.53 -31.42 -38.23
N LYS A 2 -5.08 -32.47 -37.62
CA LYS A 2 -5.62 -32.39 -36.25
C LYS A 2 -4.56 -32.08 -35.16
N LYS A 3 -3.31 -32.52 -35.33
CA LYS A 3 -2.21 -32.25 -34.35
C LYS A 3 -1.74 -30.82 -34.35
N ILE A 4 -1.82 -30.13 -35.47
CA ILE A 4 -1.42 -28.71 -35.59
C ILE A 4 -2.49 -27.81 -34.95
N LEU A 5 -3.77 -28.16 -35.08
CA LEU A 5 -4.88 -27.43 -34.47
C LEU A 5 -4.79 -27.48 -32.91
N VAL A 6 -4.46 -28.68 -32.38
CA VAL A 6 -4.30 -28.88 -30.92
C VAL A 6 -3.11 -28.04 -30.38
N LEU A 7 -2.00 -27.99 -31.12
CA LEU A 7 -0.83 -27.17 -30.74
C LEU A 7 -1.13 -25.67 -30.74
N LEU A 8 -1.92 -25.19 -31.70
CA LEU A 8 -2.33 -23.79 -31.77
C LEU A 8 -3.29 -23.40 -30.62
N VAL A 9 -4.16 -24.30 -30.21
CA VAL A 9 -5.08 -24.09 -29.07
C VAL A 9 -4.27 -24.05 -27.76
N PHE A 10 -3.28 -24.92 -27.59
CA PHE A 10 -2.39 -24.90 -26.42
C PHE A 10 -1.53 -23.62 -26.35
N ALA A 11 -1.03 -23.14 -27.48
CA ALA A 11 -0.26 -21.89 -27.55
C ALA A 11 -1.13 -20.67 -27.21
N ALA A 12 -2.39 -20.64 -27.61
CA ALA A 12 -3.33 -19.57 -27.30
C ALA A 12 -3.73 -19.57 -25.80
N LEU A 13 -3.84 -20.76 -25.19
CA LEU A 13 -4.16 -20.89 -23.76
C LEU A 13 -3.01 -20.44 -22.87
N SER A 14 -1.75 -20.60 -23.31
CA SER A 14 -0.57 -20.17 -22.56
C SER A 14 -0.42 -18.64 -22.54
N PHE A 15 -1.01 -17.92 -23.46
CA PHE A 15 -0.90 -16.45 -23.55
C PHE A 15 -1.85 -15.73 -22.56
N VAL A 16 -2.93 -16.40 -22.13
CA VAL A 16 -3.91 -15.80 -21.20
C VAL A 16 -3.39 -15.77 -19.76
N LEU A 17 -2.38 -16.57 -19.41
CA LEU A 17 -1.83 -16.65 -18.05
C LEU A 17 -0.77 -15.58 -17.73
N LEU A 18 -0.41 -14.72 -18.69
CA LEU A 18 0.62 -13.70 -18.53
C LEU A 18 0.07 -12.28 -18.33
N ALA A 19 -1.23 -12.12 -18.07
CA ALA A 19 -1.81 -10.85 -17.68
C ALA A 19 -1.49 -10.59 -16.20
N GLU A 20 -0.23 -10.28 -15.87
CA GLU A 20 0.14 -9.76 -14.57
C GLU A 20 -0.49 -8.38 -14.39
N GLU A 21 -1.22 -8.20 -13.28
CA GLU A 21 -1.69 -6.88 -12.89
C GLU A 21 -0.49 -5.95 -12.74
N ALA A 22 -0.60 -4.71 -13.27
CA ALA A 22 0.44 -3.70 -13.11
C ALA A 22 0.74 -3.50 -11.60
N PRO A 23 2.02 -3.41 -11.21
CA PRO A 23 2.37 -3.19 -9.81
C PRO A 23 1.73 -1.91 -9.30
N ARG A 24 1.01 -2.01 -8.19
CA ARG A 24 0.39 -0.86 -7.52
C ARG A 24 1.41 -0.20 -6.59
N ASP A 25 1.30 1.11 -6.41
CA ASP A 25 2.03 1.82 -5.36
C ASP A 25 1.60 1.30 -4.00
N ILE A 26 2.52 1.26 -3.05
CA ILE A 26 2.28 0.72 -1.72
C ILE A 26 2.20 1.85 -0.70
N PHE A 27 1.11 1.85 0.07
CA PHE A 27 0.94 2.69 1.23
C PHE A 27 1.24 1.87 2.49
N TYR A 28 2.22 2.29 3.28
CA TYR A 28 2.59 1.64 4.53
C TYR A 28 1.98 2.38 5.71
N PHE A 29 1.32 1.63 6.57
CA PHE A 29 0.87 2.09 7.87
C PHE A 29 1.54 1.25 8.95
N PHE A 30 2.56 1.81 9.58
CA PHE A 30 3.25 1.19 10.71
C PHE A 30 2.59 1.61 12.01
N TYR A 31 2.16 0.66 12.80
CA TYR A 31 1.42 0.90 14.04
C TYR A 31 1.83 -0.07 15.14
N SER A 32 1.44 0.26 16.39
CA SER A 32 1.52 -0.64 17.52
C SER A 32 0.12 -0.93 18.03
N SER A 33 -0.11 -2.17 18.44
CA SER A 33 -1.39 -2.60 19.01
C SER A 33 -1.75 -1.89 20.33
N SER A 34 -0.77 -1.35 21.03
CA SER A 34 -0.95 -0.60 22.29
C SER A 34 -0.95 0.92 22.12
N CYS A 35 -0.87 1.43 20.90
CA CYS A 35 -0.78 2.85 20.63
C CYS A 35 -2.16 3.49 20.43
N PRO A 36 -2.61 4.42 21.31
CA PRO A 36 -3.93 5.05 21.19
C PRO A 36 -4.12 5.82 19.87
N HIS A 37 -3.12 6.56 19.43
CA HIS A 37 -3.18 7.30 18.16
C HIS A 37 -3.23 6.37 16.95
N CYS A 38 -2.65 5.18 17.05
CA CYS A 38 -2.75 4.15 16.02
C CYS A 38 -4.18 3.60 15.92
N HIS A 39 -4.82 3.35 17.07
CA HIS A 39 -6.23 2.94 17.12
C HIS A 39 -7.16 4.00 16.55
N GLU A 40 -6.88 5.25 16.81
CA GLU A 40 -7.63 6.38 16.25
C GLU A 40 -7.48 6.47 14.72
N ALA A 41 -6.30 6.18 14.20
CA ALA A 41 -6.00 6.22 12.78
C ALA A 41 -6.58 5.04 11.99
N MET A 42 -6.75 3.87 12.61
CA MET A 42 -7.11 2.63 11.92
C MET A 42 -8.42 2.74 11.10
N PRO A 43 -9.53 3.26 11.65
CA PRO A 43 -10.76 3.41 10.87
C PRO A 43 -10.59 4.30 9.63
N PHE A 44 -9.80 5.35 9.74
CA PHE A 44 -9.49 6.23 8.62
C PHE A 44 -8.67 5.50 7.53
N VAL A 45 -7.67 4.73 7.94
CA VAL A 45 -6.87 3.93 6.99
C VAL A 45 -7.72 2.88 6.30
N ASP A 46 -8.62 2.21 7.02
CA ASP A 46 -9.55 1.23 6.46
C ASP A 46 -10.50 1.86 5.43
N GLU A 47 -11.00 3.05 5.70
CA GLU A 47 -11.83 3.82 4.76
C GLU A 47 -11.02 4.22 3.52
N LEU A 48 -9.82 4.73 3.71
CA LEU A 48 -8.93 5.15 2.64
C LEU A 48 -8.57 3.98 1.70
N GLU A 49 -8.35 2.80 2.26
CA GLU A 49 -8.10 1.57 1.50
C GLU A 49 -9.27 1.24 0.56
N LYS A 50 -10.51 1.40 1.03
CA LYS A 50 -11.72 1.19 0.22
C LYS A 50 -11.87 2.22 -0.88
N GLU A 51 -11.49 3.47 -0.62
CA GLU A 51 -11.56 4.56 -1.60
C GLU A 51 -10.48 4.48 -2.67
N ARG A 52 -9.35 3.82 -2.39
CA ARG A 52 -8.16 3.81 -3.24
C ARG A 52 -7.72 2.39 -3.63
N PRO A 53 -8.53 1.70 -4.47
CA PRO A 53 -8.17 0.36 -4.96
C PRO A 53 -6.94 0.36 -5.89
N ASP A 54 -6.51 1.53 -6.34
CA ASP A 54 -5.29 1.76 -7.13
C ASP A 54 -4.00 1.65 -6.28
N ILE A 55 -4.12 1.68 -4.95
CA ILE A 55 -3.01 1.60 -4.00
C ILE A 55 -3.09 0.28 -3.23
N GLU A 56 -1.95 -0.36 -3.03
CA GLU A 56 -1.82 -1.49 -2.11
C GLU A 56 -1.57 -0.97 -0.70
N PHE A 57 -2.44 -1.29 0.25
CA PHE A 57 -2.29 -0.89 1.66
C PHE A 57 -1.66 -2.01 2.46
N ARG A 58 -0.60 -1.70 3.18
CA ARG A 58 0.06 -2.60 4.14
C ARG A 58 0.00 -2.01 5.53
N LYS A 59 -0.83 -2.61 6.36
CA LYS A 59 -0.98 -2.27 7.78
C LYS A 59 -0.10 -3.21 8.59
N LEU A 60 1.00 -2.70 9.13
CA LEU A 60 2.09 -3.48 9.68
C LEU A 60 2.30 -3.16 11.17
N GLU A 61 1.95 -4.11 12.01
CA GLU A 61 2.15 -4.03 13.46
C GLU A 61 3.63 -4.25 13.78
N VAL A 62 4.22 -3.34 14.59
CA VAL A 62 5.67 -3.34 14.85
C VAL A 62 6.05 -3.74 16.27
N SER A 63 5.15 -3.73 17.23
CA SER A 63 5.49 -4.07 18.62
C SER A 63 5.70 -5.56 18.84
N GLY A 64 4.92 -6.40 18.16
CA GLY A 64 4.97 -7.85 18.27
C GLY A 64 5.53 -8.58 17.05
N ASN A 65 6.02 -7.86 16.04
CA ASN A 65 6.50 -8.46 14.79
C ASN A 65 7.88 -7.91 14.41
N GLU A 66 8.92 -8.73 14.56
CA GLU A 66 10.29 -8.31 14.29
C GLU A 66 10.55 -8.03 12.81
N ALA A 67 9.95 -8.78 11.89
CA ALA A 67 10.11 -8.55 10.46
C ALA A 67 9.52 -7.17 10.05
N ASN A 68 8.35 -6.82 10.58
CA ASN A 68 7.72 -5.52 10.35
C ASN A 68 8.56 -4.38 10.95
N ARG A 69 9.10 -4.60 12.14
CA ARG A 69 9.99 -3.64 12.80
C ARG A 69 11.26 -3.40 12.01
N ALA A 70 11.88 -4.44 11.49
CA ALA A 70 13.07 -4.35 10.64
C ALA A 70 12.77 -3.60 9.33
N LEU A 71 11.63 -3.86 8.70
CA LEU A 71 11.19 -3.14 7.51
C LEU A 71 10.96 -1.65 7.82
N PHE A 72 10.32 -1.35 8.96
CA PHE A 72 10.10 0.03 9.39
C PHE A 72 11.42 0.79 9.59
N ARG A 73 12.38 0.20 10.31
CA ARG A 73 13.70 0.79 10.49
C ARG A 73 14.40 1.08 9.17
N LYS A 74 14.39 0.12 8.26
CA LYS A 74 15.01 0.26 6.93
C LYS A 74 14.39 1.41 6.14
N LYS A 75 13.07 1.52 6.14
CA LYS A 75 12.37 2.62 5.45
C LYS A 75 12.59 3.97 6.13
N ALA A 76 12.55 4.00 7.44
CA ALA A 76 12.80 5.21 8.22
C ALA A 76 14.21 5.74 7.97
N GLU A 77 15.20 4.87 7.97
CA GLU A 77 16.59 5.20 7.68
C GLU A 77 16.74 5.78 6.26
N LYS A 78 16.16 5.13 5.26
CA LYS A 78 16.19 5.58 3.87
C LYS A 78 15.54 6.96 3.67
N LEU A 79 14.45 7.25 4.40
CA LEU A 79 13.70 8.51 4.29
C LEU A 79 14.18 9.60 5.26
N GLY A 80 15.14 9.29 6.12
CA GLY A 80 15.63 10.23 7.14
C GLY A 80 14.63 10.49 8.26
N ILE A 81 13.73 9.55 8.54
CA ILE A 81 12.77 9.67 9.66
C ILE A 81 13.52 9.46 10.96
N ARG A 82 13.52 10.47 11.81
CA ARG A 82 14.16 10.43 13.13
C ARG A 82 13.15 9.97 14.18
N GLY A 83 13.59 9.04 15.04
CA GLY A 83 12.75 8.46 16.08
C GLY A 83 11.76 7.42 15.52
N GLY A 84 11.66 6.27 16.14
CA GLY A 84 10.82 5.16 15.72
C GLY A 84 9.35 5.30 16.16
N GLY A 85 8.77 6.51 16.09
CA GLY A 85 7.41 6.77 16.54
C GLY A 85 6.34 6.13 15.65
N VAL A 86 5.27 5.65 16.27
CA VAL A 86 4.08 5.18 15.58
C VAL A 86 2.87 6.03 16.00
N PRO A 87 1.87 6.19 15.16
CA PRO A 87 1.78 5.68 13.79
C PRO A 87 2.71 6.42 12.83
N THR A 88 3.23 5.72 11.83
CA THR A 88 3.95 6.32 10.71
C THR A 88 3.33 5.83 9.40
N PHE A 89 3.07 6.78 8.51
CA PHE A 89 2.51 6.56 7.19
C PHE A 89 3.58 6.86 6.15
N ILE A 90 3.81 5.93 5.23
CA ILE A 90 4.79 6.09 4.15
C ILE A 90 4.14 5.80 2.82
N PHE A 91 4.30 6.72 1.88
CA PHE A 91 3.88 6.55 0.50
C PHE A 91 4.97 7.08 -0.44
N LYS A 92 5.58 6.19 -1.21
CA LYS A 92 6.73 6.50 -2.08
C LYS A 92 7.88 7.10 -1.25
N ASP A 93 8.28 8.32 -1.55
CA ASP A 93 9.34 9.07 -0.87
C ASP A 93 8.83 10.04 0.22
N LYS A 94 7.53 9.98 0.52
CA LYS A 94 6.86 10.87 1.48
C LYS A 94 6.43 10.10 2.72
N TYR A 95 6.39 10.80 3.85
CA TYR A 95 5.96 10.22 5.10
C TYR A 95 5.27 11.24 6.02
N ILE A 96 4.45 10.71 6.91
CA ILE A 96 3.82 11.46 8.00
C ILE A 96 3.96 10.63 9.27
N VAL A 97 4.42 11.25 10.35
CA VAL A 97 4.52 10.62 11.68
C VAL A 97 3.46 11.20 12.60
N GLY A 98 2.76 10.33 13.31
CA GLY A 98 1.68 10.71 14.21
C GLY A 98 0.32 10.74 13.53
N PHE A 99 -0.73 10.83 14.35
CA PHE A 99 -2.10 10.98 13.88
C PHE A 99 -2.92 11.77 14.89
N ARG A 100 -3.73 12.66 14.38
CA ARG A 100 -4.73 13.40 15.13
C ARG A 100 -5.95 13.57 14.24
N LYS A 101 -7.08 13.06 14.69
CA LYS A 101 -8.33 13.15 13.95
C LYS A 101 -8.69 14.60 13.63
N GLY A 102 -9.18 14.82 12.42
CA GLY A 102 -9.57 16.14 11.93
C GLY A 102 -8.43 16.96 11.31
N ASP A 103 -7.17 16.67 11.64
CA ASP A 103 -6.00 17.41 11.13
C ASP A 103 -5.15 16.57 10.16
N TYR A 104 -4.84 15.33 10.55
CA TYR A 104 -3.93 14.49 9.78
C TYR A 104 -4.56 13.79 8.57
N GLU A 105 -5.87 13.59 8.58
CA GLU A 105 -6.60 12.95 7.48
C GLU A 105 -6.38 13.68 6.16
N GLY A 106 -6.53 15.00 6.16
CA GLY A 106 -6.29 15.83 4.98
C GLY A 106 -4.84 15.79 4.51
N LYS A 107 -3.88 15.78 5.45
CA LYS A 107 -2.44 15.68 5.15
C LYS A 107 -2.09 14.35 4.49
N ILE A 108 -2.66 13.25 4.98
CA ILE A 108 -2.44 11.91 4.41
C ILE A 108 -3.07 11.82 3.03
N ARG A 109 -4.28 12.34 2.83
CA ARG A 109 -4.92 12.39 1.51
C ARG A 109 -4.10 13.21 0.51
N ALA A 110 -3.54 14.33 0.93
CA ALA A 110 -2.67 15.17 0.10
C ALA A 110 -1.38 14.42 -0.27
N MET A 111 -0.82 13.65 0.66
CA MET A 111 0.39 12.85 0.44
C MET A 111 0.21 11.80 -0.66
N ILE A 112 -0.91 11.10 -0.67
CA ILE A 112 -1.19 10.07 -1.68
C ILE A 112 -1.72 10.62 -3.00
N GLY A 113 -2.19 11.87 -3.02
CA GLY A 113 -2.73 12.51 -4.21
C GLY A 113 -4.04 11.93 -4.71
N LYS A 114 -4.46 12.38 -5.87
CA LYS A 114 -5.68 11.88 -6.51
C LYS A 114 -5.43 10.55 -7.21
N PRO A 115 -6.45 9.67 -7.33
CA PRO A 115 -6.31 8.47 -8.15
C PRO A 115 -5.94 8.85 -9.58
N ALA A 116 -5.03 8.07 -10.17
CA ALA A 116 -4.75 8.19 -11.60
C ALA A 116 -6.07 7.97 -12.36
N LYS A 117 -6.39 8.87 -13.29
CA LYS A 117 -7.53 8.67 -14.17
C LYS A 117 -7.31 7.34 -14.90
N LYS A 118 -8.19 6.37 -14.66
CA LYS A 118 -8.25 5.19 -15.51
C LYS A 118 -8.43 5.67 -16.95
N PRO A 119 -7.67 5.16 -17.92
CA PRO A 119 -7.98 5.44 -19.30
C PRO A 119 -9.43 5.03 -19.54
N VAL A 120 -10.24 5.99 -19.92
CA VAL A 120 -11.62 5.74 -20.31
C VAL A 120 -11.53 4.82 -21.52
N LYS A 121 -11.91 3.57 -21.36
CA LYS A 121 -12.14 2.70 -22.51
C LYS A 121 -13.42 3.20 -23.18
N GLU A 122 -13.24 3.98 -24.21
CA GLU A 122 -14.32 4.26 -25.15
C GLU A 122 -14.63 3.00 -25.96
#